data_dcb75b4ddf3da07e9edabf21e209503c
#
_entry.id   dcb75b4ddf3da07e9edabf21e209503c
#
_cell.length_a   1.000
_cell.length_b   1.000
_cell.length_c   1.000
_cell.angle_alpha   90.00
_cell.angle_beta   90.00
_cell.angle_gamma   90.00
#
_symmetry.space_group_name_H-M   'P 1'
#
loop_
_entity.id
_entity.type
_entity.pdbx_description
1 polymer ?
#
loop_
_entity_poly.entity_id
_entity_poly.type
_entity_poly.pdbx_seq_one_letter_code
_entity_poly.pdbx_strand_id
1 'polypeptide(L)'
;VSLAGTGVKGDTIVAGQSNDALRRMGRPADVTAADIRKQAETEGNAWLRYFVNYDPADVIASTTCPVMALNGTMDTQVKPRLNLDRIKSLLPNNPKNTIKEYDGLNHLFQHCTTGYADEYGAIEETMSEDVMKDIAGWINSL
;
A
#
# COMPACT_ATOMS: atom_id res chain seq x y z
N VAL A 1 10.36 -7.38 -5.75
CA VAL A 1 9.82 -6.01 -5.80
C VAL A 1 8.44 -6.02 -5.18
N SER A 2 8.16 -5.06 -4.29
CA SER A 2 6.83 -4.79 -3.71
C SER A 2 6.30 -3.49 -4.28
N LEU A 3 5.18 -3.55 -5.01
CA LEU A 3 4.50 -2.41 -5.59
C LEU A 3 3.28 -2.07 -4.73
N ALA A 4 3.30 -0.93 -4.07
CA ALA A 4 2.26 -0.46 -3.15
C ALA A 4 1.82 -1.54 -2.13
N GLY A 5 2.78 -2.36 -1.68
CA GLY A 5 2.53 -3.46 -0.74
C GLY A 5 2.22 -2.96 0.67
N THR A 6 1.41 -3.73 1.40
CA THR A 6 1.06 -3.40 2.78
C THR A 6 2.18 -3.77 3.75
N GLY A 7 2.55 -2.83 4.62
CA GLY A 7 3.47 -3.05 5.74
C GLY A 7 2.76 -3.21 7.08
N VAL A 8 1.47 -2.88 7.13
CA VAL A 8 0.62 -2.96 8.31
C VAL A 8 -0.52 -3.94 8.10
N LYS A 9 -1.21 -4.26 9.18
CA LYS A 9 -2.34 -5.19 9.20
C LYS A 9 -3.49 -4.76 8.29
N GLY A 10 -4.18 -5.73 7.67
CA GLY A 10 -5.26 -5.47 6.73
C GLY A 10 -6.41 -4.65 7.32
N ASP A 11 -6.76 -4.85 8.60
CA ASP A 11 -7.78 -4.05 9.29
C ASP A 11 -7.44 -2.55 9.32
N THR A 12 -6.17 -2.22 9.52
CA THR A 12 -5.66 -0.84 9.51
C THR A 12 -5.76 -0.21 8.12
N ILE A 13 -5.47 -0.99 7.08
CA ILE A 13 -5.63 -0.56 5.68
C ILE A 13 -7.10 -0.23 5.38
N VAL A 14 -8.02 -1.17 5.67
CA VAL A 14 -9.45 -1.01 5.37
C VAL A 14 -10.06 0.12 6.20
N ALA A 15 -9.68 0.29 7.48
CA ALA A 15 -10.11 1.42 8.29
C ALA A 15 -9.66 2.77 7.69
N GLY A 16 -8.42 2.85 7.20
CA GLY A 16 -7.90 4.02 6.51
C GLY A 16 -8.70 4.38 5.27
N GLN A 17 -8.95 3.40 4.39
CA GLN A 17 -9.76 3.56 3.18
C GLN A 17 -11.19 4.00 3.49
N SER A 18 -11.82 3.38 4.50
CA SER A 18 -13.18 3.73 4.95
C SER A 18 -13.24 5.17 5.46
N ASN A 19 -12.28 5.58 6.26
CA ASN A 19 -12.20 6.93 6.79
C ASN A 19 -11.97 7.97 5.69
N ASP A 20 -11.14 7.67 4.68
CA ASP A 20 -10.95 8.57 3.54
C ASP A 20 -12.24 8.73 2.73
N ALA A 21 -12.97 7.64 2.48
CA ALA A 21 -14.27 7.69 1.80
C ALA A 21 -15.30 8.53 2.59
N LEU A 22 -15.36 8.36 3.92
CA LEU A 22 -16.24 9.15 4.80
C LEU A 22 -15.89 10.64 4.77
N ARG A 23 -14.60 11.00 4.83
CA ARG A 23 -14.15 12.41 4.73
C ARG A 23 -14.56 13.03 3.40
N ARG A 24 -14.42 12.32 2.28
CA ARG A 24 -14.88 12.80 0.97
C ARG A 24 -16.38 13.09 0.94
N MET A 25 -17.18 12.35 1.70
CA MET A 25 -18.62 12.55 1.84
C MET A 25 -19.00 13.61 2.88
N GLY A 26 -18.01 14.27 3.51
CA GLY A 26 -18.26 15.23 4.60
C GLY A 26 -18.82 14.57 5.87
N ARG A 27 -18.59 13.27 6.08
CA ARG A 27 -19.07 12.49 7.21
C ARG A 27 -17.97 12.30 8.28
N PRO A 28 -18.35 12.07 9.55
CA PRO A 28 -17.39 11.64 10.56
C PRO A 28 -16.58 10.42 10.11
N ALA A 29 -15.28 10.45 10.37
CA ALA A 29 -14.32 9.44 9.89
C ALA A 29 -13.55 8.88 11.10
N ASP A 30 -14.24 8.06 11.88
CA ASP A 30 -13.80 7.49 13.16
C ASP A 30 -13.82 5.95 13.18
N VAL A 31 -13.86 5.34 11.98
CA VAL A 31 -13.81 3.87 11.82
C VAL A 31 -12.48 3.35 12.33
N THR A 32 -12.53 2.40 13.26
CA THR A 32 -11.35 1.78 13.85
C THR A 32 -11.03 0.42 13.20
N ALA A 33 -9.81 -0.06 13.38
CA ALA A 33 -9.42 -1.41 12.99
C ALA A 33 -10.29 -2.49 13.68
N ALA A 34 -10.75 -2.23 14.90
CA ALA A 34 -11.64 -3.15 15.63
C ALA A 34 -13.03 -3.23 14.98
N ASP A 35 -13.56 -2.10 14.49
CA ASP A 35 -14.85 -2.08 13.77
C ASP A 35 -14.76 -2.89 12.49
N ILE A 36 -13.67 -2.74 11.75
CA ILE A 36 -13.42 -3.52 10.51
C ILE A 36 -13.37 -5.02 10.79
N ARG A 37 -12.65 -5.45 11.84
CA ARG A 37 -12.62 -6.87 12.20
C ARG A 37 -14.01 -7.39 12.56
N LYS A 38 -14.77 -6.66 13.38
CA LYS A 38 -16.13 -7.02 13.76
C LYS A 38 -17.06 -7.14 12.55
N GLN A 39 -16.97 -6.19 11.61
CA GLN A 39 -17.75 -6.23 10.37
C GLN A 39 -17.39 -7.46 9.54
N ALA A 40 -16.10 -7.75 9.35
CA ALA A 40 -15.64 -8.90 8.58
C ALA A 40 -16.13 -10.25 9.15
N GLU A 41 -16.26 -10.37 10.47
CA GLU A 41 -16.82 -11.55 11.12
C GLU A 41 -18.29 -11.80 10.75
N THR A 42 -19.07 -10.73 10.59
CA THR A 42 -20.53 -10.82 10.33
C THR A 42 -20.85 -11.01 8.85
N GLU A 43 -20.02 -10.54 7.93
CA GLU A 43 -20.29 -10.59 6.48
C GLU A 43 -20.07 -11.97 5.83
N GLY A 44 -19.52 -12.95 6.55
CA GLY A 44 -19.34 -14.31 6.04
C GLY A 44 -18.27 -14.49 4.95
N ASN A 45 -17.62 -13.42 4.48
CA ASN A 45 -16.58 -13.47 3.44
C ASN A 45 -15.25 -13.96 4.03
N ALA A 46 -14.85 -15.21 3.68
CA ALA A 46 -13.64 -15.84 4.19
C ALA A 46 -12.35 -15.08 3.80
N TRP A 47 -12.31 -14.50 2.59
CA TRP A 47 -11.15 -13.73 2.13
C TRP A 47 -10.99 -12.45 2.96
N LEU A 48 -12.08 -11.70 3.15
CA LEU A 48 -12.04 -10.46 3.93
C LEU A 48 -11.63 -10.73 5.37
N ARG A 49 -12.19 -11.78 6.01
CA ARG A 49 -11.78 -12.21 7.36
C ARG A 49 -10.30 -12.54 7.45
N TYR A 50 -9.76 -13.25 6.46
CA TYR A 50 -8.34 -13.55 6.40
C TYR A 50 -7.53 -12.26 6.25
N PHE A 51 -7.85 -11.43 5.26
CA PHE A 51 -7.11 -10.21 4.93
C PHE A 51 -7.04 -9.23 6.11
N VAL A 52 -8.17 -8.92 6.76
CA VAL A 52 -8.21 -7.96 7.88
C VAL A 52 -7.45 -8.46 9.11
N ASN A 53 -7.30 -9.76 9.28
CA ASN A 53 -6.55 -10.33 10.39
C ASN A 53 -5.08 -10.63 10.06
N TYR A 54 -4.70 -10.57 8.77
CA TYR A 54 -3.34 -10.84 8.35
C TYR A 54 -2.40 -9.69 8.73
N ASP A 55 -1.32 -10.03 9.45
CA ASP A 55 -0.21 -9.12 9.75
C ASP A 55 1.03 -9.54 8.95
N PRO A 56 1.55 -8.70 8.06
CA PRO A 56 2.71 -9.04 7.24
C PRO A 56 4.05 -8.95 8.01
N ALA A 57 4.04 -8.53 9.27
CA ALA A 57 5.26 -8.18 10.00
C ALA A 57 6.29 -9.33 10.05
N ASP A 58 5.85 -10.55 10.40
CA ASP A 58 6.74 -11.70 10.54
C ASP A 58 7.34 -12.13 9.18
N VAL A 59 6.54 -12.06 8.12
CA VAL A 59 6.98 -12.39 6.76
C VAL A 59 8.01 -11.35 6.28
N ILE A 60 7.76 -10.06 6.51
CA ILE A 60 8.70 -9.00 6.15
C ILE A 60 10.01 -9.18 6.94
N ALA A 61 9.92 -9.40 8.26
CA ALA A 61 11.09 -9.56 9.14
C ALA A 61 11.92 -10.81 8.81
N SER A 62 11.31 -11.85 8.24
CA SER A 62 12.00 -13.08 7.83
C SER A 62 12.52 -13.07 6.38
N THR A 63 12.27 -12.00 5.62
CA THR A 63 12.69 -11.90 4.22
C THR A 63 14.18 -11.61 4.12
N THR A 64 14.96 -12.57 3.61
CA THR A 64 16.43 -12.49 3.55
C THR A 64 16.96 -11.99 2.19
N CYS A 65 16.19 -12.09 1.13
CA CYS A 65 16.56 -11.56 -0.18
C CYS A 65 16.49 -10.03 -0.23
N PRO A 66 17.21 -9.38 -1.17
CA PRO A 66 17.04 -7.96 -1.42
C PRO A 66 15.58 -7.60 -1.72
N VAL A 67 15.12 -6.49 -1.16
CA VAL A 67 13.74 -5.98 -1.35
C VAL A 67 13.77 -4.58 -1.91
N MET A 68 13.01 -4.36 -2.99
CA MET A 68 12.65 -3.05 -3.47
C MET A 68 11.17 -2.82 -3.17
N ALA A 69 10.86 -1.87 -2.28
CA ALA A 69 9.48 -1.51 -1.92
C ALA A 69 9.18 -0.07 -2.38
N LEU A 70 8.16 0.05 -3.19
CA LEU A 70 7.80 1.27 -3.90
C LEU A 70 6.35 1.66 -3.59
N ASN A 71 6.08 2.98 -3.53
CA ASN A 71 4.73 3.50 -3.47
C ASN A 71 4.64 4.90 -4.09
N GLY A 72 3.44 5.31 -4.50
CA GLY A 72 3.15 6.66 -4.97
C GLY A 72 2.72 7.56 -3.82
N THR A 73 3.15 8.84 -3.81
CA THR A 73 2.77 9.79 -2.75
C THR A 73 1.28 10.10 -2.71
N MET A 74 0.59 9.90 -3.85
CA MET A 74 -0.86 10.09 -3.99
C MET A 74 -1.66 8.80 -3.81
N ASP A 75 -1.04 7.71 -3.36
CA ASP A 75 -1.75 6.45 -3.10
C ASP A 75 -2.73 6.61 -1.94
N THR A 76 -4.02 6.55 -2.26
CA THR A 76 -5.11 6.61 -1.29
C THR A 76 -5.54 5.24 -0.77
N GLN A 77 -5.12 4.15 -1.43
CA GLN A 77 -5.49 2.79 -1.04
C GLN A 77 -4.52 2.22 -0.01
N VAL A 78 -3.21 2.36 -0.25
CA VAL A 78 -2.14 1.91 0.64
C VAL A 78 -1.26 3.12 0.96
N LYS A 79 -1.55 3.79 2.07
CA LYS A 79 -0.86 5.03 2.46
C LYS A 79 0.65 4.85 2.48
N PRO A 80 1.44 5.62 1.68
CA PRO A 80 2.85 5.35 1.44
C PRO A 80 3.66 5.34 2.74
N ARG A 81 3.66 6.42 3.51
CA ARG A 81 4.47 6.52 4.73
C ARG A 81 4.12 5.46 5.77
N LEU A 82 2.81 5.20 5.99
CA LEU A 82 2.37 4.18 6.94
C LEU A 82 2.96 2.80 6.60
N ASN A 83 3.00 2.45 5.32
CA ASN A 83 3.40 1.14 4.86
C ASN A 83 4.90 1.04 4.58
N LEU A 84 5.50 1.99 3.85
CA LEU A 84 6.93 1.96 3.53
C LEU A 84 7.81 2.11 4.79
N ASP A 85 7.45 3.01 5.72
CA ASP A 85 8.19 3.15 6.97
C ASP A 85 8.12 1.87 7.81
N ARG A 86 6.95 1.21 7.83
CA ARG A 86 6.80 -0.07 8.51
C ARG A 86 7.60 -1.17 7.85
N ILE A 87 7.55 -1.30 6.52
CA ILE A 87 8.37 -2.26 5.75
C ILE A 87 9.85 -2.00 6.04
N LYS A 88 10.30 -0.75 5.94
CA LYS A 88 11.69 -0.37 6.22
C LYS A 88 12.14 -0.75 7.63
N SER A 89 11.26 -0.58 8.62
CA SER A 89 11.58 -0.89 10.03
C SER A 89 11.67 -2.39 10.32
N LEU A 90 11.01 -3.22 9.53
CA LEU A 90 10.93 -4.68 9.73
C LEU A 90 11.94 -5.45 8.88
N LEU A 91 12.30 -4.94 7.71
CA LEU A 91 13.25 -5.63 6.82
C LEU A 91 14.61 -5.82 7.49
N PRO A 92 15.19 -7.01 7.38
CA PRO A 92 16.59 -7.23 7.75
C PRO A 92 17.50 -6.27 6.98
N ASN A 93 18.62 -5.90 7.62
CA ASN A 93 19.59 -5.02 6.99
C ASN A 93 20.20 -5.71 5.76
N ASN A 94 19.98 -5.14 4.59
CA ASN A 94 20.56 -5.59 3.33
C ASN A 94 20.93 -4.34 2.51
N PRO A 95 22.21 -4.18 2.08
CA PRO A 95 22.66 -2.99 1.35
C PRO A 95 21.98 -2.81 -0.02
N LYS A 96 21.34 -3.85 -0.53
CA LYS A 96 20.57 -3.81 -1.79
C LYS A 96 19.07 -3.54 -1.57
N ASN A 97 18.61 -3.36 -0.33
CA ASN A 97 17.24 -2.91 -0.09
C ASN A 97 17.04 -1.48 -0.60
N THR A 98 15.92 -1.27 -1.27
CA THR A 98 15.51 0.04 -1.78
C THR A 98 14.09 0.34 -1.34
N ILE A 99 13.89 1.48 -0.66
CA ILE A 99 12.56 1.96 -0.28
C ILE A 99 12.39 3.33 -0.93
N LYS A 100 11.38 3.48 -1.80
CA LYS A 100 11.21 4.71 -2.58
C LYS A 100 9.75 5.11 -2.74
N GLU A 101 9.47 6.39 -2.51
CA GLU A 101 8.22 7.04 -2.88
C GLU A 101 8.39 7.76 -4.23
N TYR A 102 7.33 7.76 -5.03
CA TYR A 102 7.26 8.52 -6.28
C TYR A 102 6.23 9.63 -6.15
N ASP A 103 6.69 10.85 -6.34
CA ASP A 103 5.83 12.01 -6.20
C ASP A 103 4.77 12.07 -7.30
N GLY A 104 3.53 12.43 -6.91
CA GLY A 104 2.40 12.58 -7.81
C GLY A 104 1.81 11.30 -8.39
N LEU A 105 2.28 10.10 -7.97
CA LEU A 105 1.76 8.83 -8.47
C LEU A 105 0.70 8.23 -7.54
N ASN A 106 -0.34 7.61 -8.15
CA ASN A 106 -1.40 6.88 -7.45
C ASN A 106 -0.99 5.43 -7.11
N HIS A 107 -1.95 4.63 -6.64
CA HIS A 107 -1.76 3.21 -6.30
C HIS A 107 -1.29 2.34 -7.48
N LEU A 108 -1.65 2.69 -8.71
CA LEU A 108 -1.23 2.01 -9.94
C LEU A 108 0.06 2.59 -10.53
N PHE A 109 0.72 3.50 -9.81
CA PHE A 109 1.91 4.21 -10.27
C PHE A 109 1.68 5.03 -11.53
N GLN A 110 0.50 5.61 -11.68
CA GLN A 110 0.13 6.54 -12.74
C GLN A 110 0.21 7.98 -12.21
N HIS A 111 0.62 8.93 -13.03
CA HIS A 111 0.49 10.35 -12.73
C HIS A 111 -1.00 10.70 -12.60
N CYS A 112 -1.35 11.37 -11.51
CA CYS A 112 -2.74 11.58 -11.14
C CYS A 112 -2.97 12.98 -10.55
N THR A 113 -4.25 13.35 -10.41
CA THR A 113 -4.65 14.62 -9.80
C THR A 113 -5.10 14.43 -8.35
N THR A 114 -5.86 13.36 -8.08
CA THR A 114 -6.48 13.11 -6.79
C THR A 114 -5.95 11.86 -6.09
N GLY A 115 -5.46 10.90 -6.85
CA GLY A 115 -5.02 9.58 -6.39
C GLY A 115 -6.16 8.61 -6.08
N TYR A 116 -7.42 9.01 -6.27
CA TYR A 116 -8.57 8.15 -6.04
C TYR A 116 -8.88 7.26 -7.25
N ALA A 117 -9.46 6.09 -6.97
CA ALA A 117 -9.74 5.09 -7.99
C ALA A 117 -10.77 5.54 -9.04
N ASP A 118 -11.59 6.54 -8.75
CA ASP A 118 -12.57 7.08 -9.68
C ASP A 118 -11.95 7.83 -10.87
N GLU A 119 -10.69 8.28 -10.78
CA GLU A 119 -9.98 8.89 -11.92
C GLU A 119 -9.22 7.88 -12.80
N TYR A 120 -9.01 6.62 -12.35
CA TYR A 120 -8.14 5.65 -13.04
C TYR A 120 -8.56 5.39 -14.49
N GLY A 121 -9.87 5.33 -14.74
CA GLY A 121 -10.40 5.09 -16.09
C GLY A 121 -10.17 6.21 -17.10
N ALA A 122 -9.79 7.40 -16.65
CA ALA A 122 -9.48 8.57 -17.49
C ALA A 122 -7.97 8.74 -17.73
N ILE A 123 -7.12 7.96 -17.04
CA ILE A 123 -5.66 8.05 -17.16
C ILE A 123 -5.21 7.05 -18.24
N GLU A 124 -4.60 7.56 -19.32
CA GLU A 124 -4.07 6.71 -20.42
C GLU A 124 -2.79 5.98 -20.03
N GLU A 125 -2.01 6.55 -19.09
CA GLU A 125 -0.76 5.96 -18.61
C GLU A 125 -1.05 4.65 -17.86
N THR A 126 -0.40 3.56 -18.24
CA THR A 126 -0.52 2.28 -17.52
C THR A 126 0.32 2.29 -16.24
N MET A 127 1.55 2.77 -16.32
CA MET A 127 2.50 2.91 -15.22
C MET A 127 3.60 3.90 -15.63
N SER A 128 4.06 4.73 -14.72
CA SER A 128 5.16 5.67 -14.96
C SER A 128 6.41 4.96 -15.47
N GLU A 129 6.99 5.48 -16.56
CA GLU A 129 8.23 4.95 -17.13
C GLU A 129 9.41 4.99 -16.12
N ASP A 130 9.43 5.99 -15.25
CA ASP A 130 10.49 6.12 -14.25
C ASP A 130 10.44 4.98 -13.22
N VAL A 131 9.25 4.53 -12.84
CA VAL A 131 9.07 3.36 -11.98
C VAL A 131 9.59 2.10 -12.68
N MET A 132 9.24 1.92 -13.95
CA MET A 132 9.69 0.74 -14.73
C MET A 132 11.21 0.74 -14.93
N LYS A 133 11.82 1.90 -15.21
CA LYS A 133 13.28 2.06 -15.36
C LYS A 133 14.00 1.75 -14.06
N ASP A 134 13.50 2.26 -12.93
CA ASP A 134 14.10 2.01 -11.62
C ASP A 134 14.03 0.53 -11.24
N ILE A 135 12.90 -0.13 -11.47
CA ILE A 135 12.75 -1.57 -11.22
C ILE A 135 13.73 -2.37 -12.07
N ALA A 136 13.80 -2.08 -13.37
CA ALA A 136 14.72 -2.77 -14.28
C ALA A 136 16.18 -2.54 -13.88
N GLY A 137 16.55 -1.31 -13.57
CA GLY A 137 17.89 -0.95 -13.13
C GLY A 137 18.27 -1.66 -11.83
N TRP A 138 17.37 -1.68 -10.84
CA TRP A 138 17.59 -2.37 -9.58
C TRP A 138 17.76 -3.88 -9.75
N ILE A 139 16.88 -4.54 -10.54
CA ILE A 139 17.00 -5.98 -10.82
C ILE A 139 18.34 -6.30 -11.48
N ASN A 140 18.78 -5.48 -12.45
CA ASN A 140 20.05 -5.68 -13.14
C ASN A 140 21.28 -5.43 -12.26
N SER A 141 21.11 -4.80 -11.10
CA SER A 141 22.19 -4.54 -10.13
C SER A 141 22.35 -5.64 -9.07
N LEU A 142 21.44 -6.63 -9.04
CA LEU A 142 21.48 -7.73 -8.06
C LEU A 142 22.55 -8.76 -8.38
#